data_5bd18110446ec0b60c06b05d2b75f723
#
_entry.id   5bd18110446ec0b60c06b05d2b75f723
#
_cell.length_a   1.000
_cell.length_b   1.000
_cell.length_c   1.000
_cell.angle_alpha   90.00
_cell.angle_beta   90.00
_cell.angle_gamma   90.00
#
_symmetry.space_group_name_H-M   'P 1'
#
loop_
_entity.id
_entity.type
_entity.pdbx_description
1 polymer ?
#
loop_
_entity_poly.entity_id
_entity_poly.type
_entity_poly.pdbx_seq_one_letter_code
_entity_poly.pdbx_strand_id
1 'polypeptide(L)'
;TFKEALKNLSRDKEGYPDPTNYWTVESIANDIAIGINSTSRAKFLAGWKENVKTIFSTDNLNKLRAIYGDGYVEALEDMLYRMEYGRGKSGTGRIERSWNNWVNNSVGAIMFFNFRSAVLQTISALNYVDFEDNTPHRAALAFANFPQYIKDVVFIFNSDFLLERRGGNRRTVNEAELTEYLRGKDNKAKAILAYLLEKGFTPTQIADSFAISTGGATFYRNKIKKYTNEGLSEQEAQEQAFKDFLDKTEKGQQSSRPDLISQQQAGGLGRLILAFKNTPMQYNRLMIKAILDLKNGRGKASSNVAKIAYYGFIQNVIFNTLQTALFAALGDEEEWDTRKERVANGMIDSILNGMGLTGAVAVTIKNGFLRYRREKARGWNADHTRTIIEFANLSPTIGSKLRKLYSSIRTEQLNQDAIEAMGFNIENPAFNSLANLVSAVTNVPLDRAVSISQNLVLASKDETEFWDSLMLVLGWQPWDVGIEQTSRKVQREEKERKREEKKEQKKLEKQKQKEEEGKKKQEQEKKEGKKITCLKCKNPVIPGTKYCTVHEPKQERTDGKEVQCKKIKKDGKRCGMKTKNKSGLCYYHD
;
A
#
# COMPACT_ATOMS: atom_id res chain seq x y z
N THR A 1 2.48 37.40 -21.82
CA THR A 1 3.43 36.71 -22.73
C THR A 1 4.86 36.78 -22.19
N PHE A 2 5.76 35.90 -22.66
CA PHE A 2 7.19 35.91 -22.32
C PHE A 2 7.83 37.30 -22.53
N LYS A 3 7.46 37.99 -23.60
CA LYS A 3 7.91 39.35 -23.93
C LYS A 3 7.43 40.40 -22.91
N GLU A 4 6.23 40.25 -22.37
CA GLU A 4 5.69 41.13 -21.33
C GLU A 4 6.32 40.81 -19.96
N ALA A 5 6.58 39.54 -19.63
CA ALA A 5 7.30 39.13 -18.44
C ALA A 5 8.73 39.71 -18.44
N LEU A 6 9.45 39.59 -19.54
CA LEU A 6 10.77 40.21 -19.71
C LEU A 6 10.73 41.76 -19.59
N LYS A 7 9.70 42.41 -20.13
CA LYS A 7 9.52 43.85 -19.98
C LYS A 7 9.27 44.27 -18.52
N ASN A 8 8.53 43.49 -17.77
CA ASN A 8 8.24 43.77 -16.39
C ASN A 8 9.47 43.52 -15.49
N LEU A 9 10.23 42.45 -15.76
CA LEU A 9 11.50 42.19 -15.10
C LEU A 9 12.54 43.28 -15.33
N SER A 10 12.56 43.90 -16.54
CA SER A 10 13.46 45.00 -16.86
C SER A 10 13.01 46.36 -16.35
N ARG A 11 11.73 46.53 -15.94
CA ARG A 11 11.20 47.78 -15.38
C ARG A 11 11.44 47.95 -13.90
N ASP A 12 11.44 46.85 -13.15
CA ASP A 12 11.46 46.89 -11.68
C ASP A 12 12.88 46.84 -11.10
N LYS A 13 13.90 46.67 -11.94
CA LYS A 13 15.30 46.61 -11.46
C LYS A 13 16.18 47.45 -12.41
N GLU A 14 16.85 48.45 -11.89
CA GLU A 14 17.96 49.14 -12.54
C GLU A 14 19.16 48.18 -12.66
N GLY A 15 19.11 47.33 -13.68
CA GLY A 15 20.13 46.34 -14.01
C GLY A 15 20.02 45.03 -13.22
N TYR A 16 20.39 43.94 -13.86
CA TYR A 16 20.63 42.67 -13.17
C TYR A 16 21.86 42.84 -12.29
N PRO A 17 21.85 42.38 -11.03
CA PRO A 17 23.05 42.28 -10.25
C PRO A 17 24.04 41.36 -10.98
N ASP A 18 25.34 41.61 -10.83
CA ASP A 18 26.39 40.81 -11.43
C ASP A 18 26.15 39.30 -11.16
N PRO A 19 26.37 38.44 -12.16
CA PRO A 19 26.18 37.00 -11.97
C PRO A 19 26.99 36.51 -10.78
N THR A 20 26.31 36.04 -9.77
CA THR A 20 26.94 35.38 -8.61
C THR A 20 26.97 33.88 -8.82
N ASN A 21 27.75 33.15 -8.02
CA ASN A 21 27.79 31.68 -8.03
C ASN A 21 26.43 30.99 -7.77
N TYR A 22 25.40 31.75 -7.43
CA TYR A 22 24.01 31.30 -7.22
C TYR A 22 23.13 31.42 -8.47
N TRP A 23 23.62 32.00 -9.56
CA TRP A 23 22.91 32.10 -10.83
C TRP A 23 23.05 30.79 -11.60
N THR A 24 22.12 29.89 -11.35
CA THR A 24 21.98 28.66 -12.14
C THR A 24 20.93 28.84 -13.22
N VAL A 25 20.99 28.07 -14.29
CA VAL A 25 19.96 28.05 -15.34
C VAL A 25 18.57 27.79 -14.75
N GLU A 26 18.51 27.00 -13.67
CA GLU A 26 17.26 26.69 -12.94
C GLU A 26 16.70 27.93 -12.21
N SER A 27 17.54 28.73 -11.55
CA SER A 27 17.09 29.95 -10.87
C SER A 27 16.57 30.98 -11.86
N ILE A 28 17.26 31.15 -12.99
CA ILE A 28 16.82 32.06 -14.06
C ILE A 28 15.50 31.57 -14.68
N ALA A 29 15.37 30.27 -14.97
CA ALA A 29 14.15 29.70 -15.52
C ALA A 29 12.97 29.82 -14.53
N ASN A 30 13.21 29.67 -13.25
CA ASN A 30 12.21 29.83 -12.20
C ASN A 30 11.76 31.28 -12.06
N ASP A 31 12.67 32.24 -12.11
CA ASP A 31 12.35 33.68 -12.06
C ASP A 31 11.54 34.11 -13.31
N ILE A 32 11.89 33.61 -14.47
CA ILE A 32 11.13 33.82 -15.71
C ILE A 32 9.72 33.21 -15.59
N ALA A 33 9.61 31.97 -15.09
CA ALA A 33 8.31 31.30 -14.92
C ALA A 33 7.42 32.04 -13.90
N ILE A 34 7.99 32.55 -12.79
CA ILE A 34 7.29 33.38 -11.83
C ILE A 34 6.84 34.70 -12.47
N GLY A 35 7.69 35.34 -13.27
CA GLY A 35 7.38 36.56 -13.99
C GLY A 35 6.23 36.37 -14.99
N ILE A 36 6.24 35.31 -15.78
CA ILE A 36 5.17 34.95 -16.72
C ILE A 36 3.85 34.70 -15.98
N ASN A 37 3.89 33.89 -14.93
CA ASN A 37 2.70 33.57 -14.13
C ASN A 37 2.13 34.82 -13.44
N SER A 38 2.97 35.70 -12.89
CA SER A 38 2.53 36.93 -12.26
C SER A 38 1.87 37.89 -13.26
N THR A 39 2.40 38.02 -14.47
CA THR A 39 1.85 38.89 -15.53
C THR A 39 0.52 38.37 -16.05
N SER A 40 0.41 37.07 -16.34
CA SER A 40 -0.84 36.43 -16.77
C SER A 40 -1.91 36.54 -15.70
N ARG A 41 -1.53 36.32 -14.46
CA ARG A 41 -2.42 36.41 -13.30
C ARG A 41 -2.87 37.85 -13.04
N ALA A 42 -1.98 38.83 -13.10
CA ALA A 42 -2.28 40.22 -12.86
C ALA A 42 -3.35 40.74 -13.84
N LYS A 43 -3.36 40.28 -15.09
CA LYS A 43 -4.34 40.66 -16.11
C LYS A 43 -5.78 40.35 -15.71
N PHE A 44 -6.00 39.23 -15.05
CA PHE A 44 -7.34 38.77 -14.64
C PHE A 44 -7.64 39.10 -13.18
N LEU A 45 -6.62 39.29 -12.35
CA LEU A 45 -6.75 39.47 -10.91
C LEU A 45 -7.47 40.77 -10.55
N ALA A 46 -7.29 41.86 -11.32
CA ALA A 46 -7.95 43.13 -11.05
C ALA A 46 -9.48 43.01 -11.18
N GLY A 47 -9.96 42.46 -12.30
CA GLY A 47 -11.40 42.22 -12.51
C GLY A 47 -11.97 41.22 -11.52
N TRP A 48 -11.22 40.16 -11.19
CA TRP A 48 -11.62 39.21 -10.17
C TRP A 48 -11.76 39.86 -8.79
N LYS A 49 -10.79 40.72 -8.38
CA LYS A 49 -10.86 41.45 -7.10
C LYS A 49 -12.07 42.38 -7.03
N GLU A 50 -12.37 43.08 -8.12
CA GLU A 50 -13.53 43.97 -8.20
C GLU A 50 -14.84 43.17 -8.05
N ASN A 51 -14.94 42.05 -8.75
CA ASN A 51 -16.09 41.15 -8.63
C ASN A 51 -16.23 40.59 -7.21
N VAL A 52 -15.13 40.14 -6.59
CA VAL A 52 -15.13 39.63 -5.22
C VAL A 52 -15.58 40.71 -4.22
N LYS A 53 -15.07 41.95 -4.34
CA LYS A 53 -15.50 43.08 -3.48
C LYS A 53 -16.98 43.40 -3.63
N THR A 54 -17.51 43.29 -4.84
CA THR A 54 -18.93 43.56 -5.12
C THR A 54 -19.82 42.47 -4.56
N ILE A 55 -19.48 41.21 -4.83
CA ILE A 55 -20.29 40.03 -4.42
C ILE A 55 -20.19 39.81 -2.91
N PHE A 56 -19.00 39.88 -2.35
CA PHE A 56 -18.70 39.64 -0.94
C PHE A 56 -18.41 40.94 -0.20
N SER A 57 -19.27 41.94 -0.40
CA SER A 57 -19.22 43.16 0.38
C SER A 57 -19.46 42.87 1.86
N THR A 58 -19.04 43.77 2.75
CA THR A 58 -19.22 43.62 4.20
C THR A 58 -20.65 43.32 4.59
N ASP A 59 -21.63 43.92 3.93
CA ASP A 59 -23.04 43.72 4.17
C ASP A 59 -23.45 42.26 3.77
N ASN A 60 -23.00 41.79 2.63
CA ASN A 60 -23.26 40.43 2.18
C ASN A 60 -22.55 39.38 3.04
N LEU A 61 -21.33 39.64 3.49
CA LEU A 61 -20.61 38.77 4.43
C LEU A 61 -21.34 38.71 5.78
N ASN A 62 -21.87 39.84 6.27
CA ASN A 62 -22.64 39.85 7.50
C ASN A 62 -23.97 39.06 7.37
N LYS A 63 -24.62 39.11 6.21
CA LYS A 63 -25.79 38.28 5.92
C LYS A 63 -25.44 36.80 5.90
N LEU A 64 -24.32 36.44 5.26
CA LEU A 64 -23.83 35.06 5.25
C LEU A 64 -23.46 34.59 6.67
N ARG A 65 -22.80 35.45 7.46
CA ARG A 65 -22.46 35.17 8.85
C ARG A 65 -23.70 34.92 9.71
N ALA A 66 -24.74 35.72 9.54
CA ALA A 66 -26.00 35.57 10.25
C ALA A 66 -26.73 34.25 9.90
N ILE A 67 -26.61 33.76 8.66
CA ILE A 67 -27.29 32.54 8.19
C ILE A 67 -26.46 31.28 8.47
N TYR A 68 -25.15 31.34 8.25
CA TYR A 68 -24.27 30.15 8.22
C TYR A 68 -23.23 30.15 9.35
N GLY A 69 -23.10 31.21 10.14
CA GLY A 69 -22.15 31.35 11.23
C GLY A 69 -20.75 31.82 10.79
N ASP A 70 -19.93 32.15 11.78
CA ASP A 70 -18.57 32.69 11.57
C ASP A 70 -17.66 31.72 10.81
N GLY A 71 -17.69 30.44 11.16
CA GLY A 71 -16.84 29.44 10.53
C GLY A 71 -17.06 29.29 9.01
N TYR A 72 -18.27 29.58 8.52
CA TYR A 72 -18.54 29.61 7.08
C TYR A 72 -17.88 30.81 6.40
N VAL A 73 -17.95 31.99 7.03
CA VAL A 73 -17.35 33.21 6.48
C VAL A 73 -15.83 33.11 6.50
N GLU A 74 -15.24 32.60 7.58
CA GLU A 74 -13.79 32.36 7.67
C GLU A 74 -13.32 31.39 6.59
N ALA A 75 -14.07 30.31 6.34
CA ALA A 75 -13.74 29.34 5.27
C ALA A 75 -13.82 29.99 3.89
N LEU A 76 -14.83 30.83 3.65
CA LEU A 76 -14.99 31.60 2.42
C LEU A 76 -13.81 32.58 2.21
N GLU A 77 -13.49 33.37 3.22
CA GLU A 77 -12.37 34.31 3.18
C GLU A 77 -11.03 33.62 2.95
N ASP A 78 -10.80 32.48 3.59
CA ASP A 78 -9.59 31.67 3.38
C ASP A 78 -9.52 31.12 1.95
N MET A 79 -10.65 30.68 1.39
CA MET A 79 -10.72 30.23 0.00
C MET A 79 -10.43 31.39 -0.98
N LEU A 80 -11.04 32.55 -0.78
CA LEU A 80 -10.82 33.73 -1.60
C LEU A 80 -9.34 34.18 -1.53
N TYR A 81 -8.74 34.15 -0.35
CA TYR A 81 -7.32 34.43 -0.16
C TYR A 81 -6.44 33.47 -0.99
N ARG A 82 -6.75 32.17 -0.95
CA ARG A 82 -5.99 31.17 -1.75
C ARG A 82 -6.15 31.39 -3.26
N MET A 83 -7.34 31.74 -3.69
CA MET A 83 -7.59 32.11 -5.10
C MET A 83 -6.80 33.34 -5.51
N GLU A 84 -6.75 34.34 -4.63
CA GLU A 84 -6.03 35.61 -4.88
C GLU A 84 -4.51 35.39 -4.92
N TYR A 85 -3.95 34.69 -3.95
CA TYR A 85 -2.50 34.59 -3.78
C TYR A 85 -1.89 33.29 -4.33
N GLY A 86 -2.71 32.30 -4.71
CA GLY A 86 -2.24 31.01 -5.17
C GLY A 86 -1.55 30.16 -4.08
N ARG A 87 -1.69 30.57 -2.83
CA ARG A 87 -1.11 29.88 -1.66
C ARG A 87 -2.06 29.99 -0.48
N GLY A 88 -2.02 29.01 0.43
CA GLY A 88 -2.72 29.13 1.71
C GLY A 88 -2.14 30.24 2.57
N LYS A 89 -2.94 30.74 3.53
CA LYS A 89 -2.41 31.55 4.64
C LYS A 89 -1.39 30.67 5.37
N SER A 90 -0.10 30.84 5.06
CA SER A 90 0.94 30.10 5.78
C SER A 90 1.05 30.69 7.18
N GLY A 91 1.02 29.82 8.17
CA GLY A 91 1.35 30.21 9.53
C GLY A 91 2.70 30.92 9.56
N THR A 92 2.78 32.01 10.27
CA THR A 92 3.96 32.87 10.34
C THR A 92 5.07 32.27 11.22
N GLY A 93 4.78 31.19 11.94
CA GLY A 93 5.68 30.56 12.91
C GLY A 93 6.76 29.67 12.26
N ARG A 94 7.99 29.73 12.82
CA ARG A 94 9.11 28.86 12.43
C ARG A 94 8.78 27.37 12.61
N ILE A 95 8.08 27.06 13.69
CA ILE A 95 7.65 25.69 14.04
C ILE A 95 6.66 25.14 13.00
N GLU A 96 5.67 25.95 12.61
CA GLU A 96 4.66 25.53 11.63
C GLU A 96 5.27 25.31 10.24
N ARG A 97 6.22 26.14 9.83
CA ARG A 97 6.97 25.92 8.57
C ARG A 97 7.78 24.63 8.63
N SER A 98 8.49 24.37 9.73
CA SER A 98 9.25 23.12 9.91
C SER A 98 8.34 21.89 9.90
N TRP A 99 7.18 22.00 10.55
CA TRP A 99 6.15 20.96 10.56
C TRP A 99 5.59 20.66 9.17
N ASN A 100 5.21 21.70 8.43
CA ASN A 100 4.70 21.56 7.07
C ASN A 100 5.76 20.95 6.13
N ASN A 101 7.02 21.35 6.25
CA ASN A 101 8.12 20.76 5.50
C ASN A 101 8.32 19.28 5.85
N TRP A 102 8.25 18.94 7.14
CA TRP A 102 8.36 17.54 7.55
C TRP A 102 7.20 16.69 7.01
N VAL A 103 5.96 17.18 7.04
CA VAL A 103 4.79 16.47 6.46
C VAL A 103 4.97 16.32 4.95
N ASN A 104 5.34 17.37 4.23
CA ASN A 104 5.54 17.32 2.78
C ASN A 104 6.65 16.33 2.40
N ASN A 105 7.78 16.36 3.10
CA ASN A 105 8.89 15.43 2.87
C ASN A 105 8.49 13.98 3.18
N SER A 106 7.68 13.78 4.24
CA SER A 106 7.16 12.45 4.57
C SER A 106 6.20 11.92 3.50
N VAL A 107 5.33 12.77 2.97
CA VAL A 107 4.45 12.42 1.82
C VAL A 107 5.30 12.11 0.59
N GLY A 108 6.30 12.94 0.28
CA GLY A 108 7.24 12.69 -0.81
C GLY A 108 7.96 11.34 -0.68
N ALA A 109 8.43 11.01 0.52
CA ALA A 109 9.09 9.73 0.78
C ALA A 109 8.14 8.52 0.63
N ILE A 110 6.86 8.66 0.98
CA ILE A 110 5.84 7.61 0.76
C ILE A 110 5.60 7.41 -0.74
N MET A 111 5.59 8.48 -1.52
CA MET A 111 5.33 8.43 -2.96
C MET A 111 6.56 8.05 -3.79
N PHE A 112 7.76 8.18 -3.23
CA PHE A 112 9.01 7.92 -3.94
C PHE A 112 9.08 6.47 -4.43
N PHE A 113 9.28 6.27 -5.72
CA PHE A 113 9.33 4.97 -6.40
C PHE A 113 8.21 4.00 -6.00
N ASN A 114 7.02 4.51 -5.71
CA ASN A 114 5.87 3.68 -5.39
C ASN A 114 5.14 3.26 -6.69
N PHE A 115 5.75 2.34 -7.45
CA PHE A 115 5.21 1.86 -8.72
C PHE A 115 3.85 1.16 -8.56
N ARG A 116 3.64 0.46 -7.44
CA ARG A 116 2.34 -0.14 -7.15
C ARG A 116 1.24 0.91 -7.05
N SER A 117 1.50 2.04 -6.38
CA SER A 117 0.57 3.19 -6.39
C SER A 117 0.41 3.79 -7.78
N ALA A 118 1.47 3.80 -8.59
CA ALA A 118 1.41 4.28 -9.96
C ALA A 118 0.47 3.42 -10.81
N VAL A 119 0.59 2.09 -10.74
CA VAL A 119 -0.32 1.17 -11.44
C VAL A 119 -1.76 1.34 -10.95
N LEU A 120 -1.97 1.52 -9.63
CA LEU A 120 -3.30 1.80 -9.08
C LEU A 120 -3.87 3.15 -9.56
N GLN A 121 -3.01 4.14 -9.82
CA GLN A 121 -3.47 5.42 -10.38
C GLN A 121 -4.07 5.28 -11.77
N THR A 122 -3.73 4.25 -12.55
CA THR A 122 -4.37 4.01 -13.85
C THR A 122 -5.88 3.82 -13.72
N ILE A 123 -6.35 3.30 -12.57
CA ILE A 123 -7.78 3.20 -12.25
C ILE A 123 -8.43 4.58 -12.13
N SER A 124 -7.66 5.62 -11.84
CA SER A 124 -8.17 6.99 -11.75
C SER A 124 -8.66 7.55 -13.10
N ALA A 125 -8.37 6.87 -14.23
CA ALA A 125 -9.00 7.14 -15.51
C ALA A 125 -10.53 7.11 -15.43
N LEU A 126 -11.09 6.31 -14.50
CA LEU A 126 -12.54 6.27 -14.23
C LEU A 126 -13.11 7.56 -13.64
N ASN A 127 -12.28 8.44 -13.10
CA ASN A 127 -12.73 9.75 -12.59
C ASN A 127 -13.31 10.63 -13.71
N TYR A 128 -12.97 10.33 -14.96
CA TYR A 128 -13.52 11.01 -16.13
C TYR A 128 -14.88 10.49 -16.55
N VAL A 129 -15.27 9.28 -16.10
CA VAL A 129 -16.62 8.79 -16.30
C VAL A 129 -17.52 9.48 -15.29
N ASP A 130 -18.61 10.07 -15.76
CA ASP A 130 -19.54 10.81 -14.93
C ASP A 130 -21.00 10.49 -15.26
N PHE A 131 -21.90 11.13 -14.55
CA PHE A 131 -23.33 10.93 -14.74
C PHE A 131 -23.92 11.84 -15.85
N GLU A 132 -23.19 12.85 -16.32
CA GLU A 132 -23.74 13.89 -17.21
C GLU A 132 -23.35 13.70 -18.68
N ASP A 133 -22.10 13.98 -18.98
CA ASP A 133 -21.63 14.08 -20.36
C ASP A 133 -20.82 12.86 -20.80
N ASN A 134 -20.12 12.19 -19.87
CA ASN A 134 -19.29 11.01 -20.13
C ASN A 134 -19.77 9.79 -19.33
N THR A 135 -21.05 9.42 -19.50
CA THR A 135 -21.60 8.23 -18.82
C THR A 135 -20.85 6.97 -19.23
N PRO A 136 -20.90 5.88 -18.41
CA PRO A 136 -20.19 4.63 -18.73
C PRO A 136 -20.45 4.14 -20.17
N HIS A 137 -21.69 4.25 -20.63
CA HIS A 137 -22.05 3.87 -22.01
C HIS A 137 -21.40 4.78 -23.07
N ARG A 138 -21.44 6.10 -22.87
CA ARG A 138 -20.81 7.07 -23.79
C ARG A 138 -19.29 6.94 -23.79
N ALA A 139 -18.69 6.71 -22.63
CA ALA A 139 -17.26 6.45 -22.51
C ALA A 139 -16.85 5.18 -23.28
N ALA A 140 -17.63 4.11 -23.15
CA ALA A 140 -17.41 2.88 -23.91
C ALA A 140 -17.52 3.08 -25.43
N LEU A 141 -18.51 3.84 -25.89
CA LEU A 141 -18.65 4.17 -27.31
C LEU A 141 -17.49 5.05 -27.85
N ALA A 142 -17.02 6.01 -27.04
CA ALA A 142 -15.85 6.81 -27.41
C ALA A 142 -14.58 5.97 -27.50
N PHE A 143 -14.41 5.03 -26.57
CA PHE A 143 -13.31 4.05 -26.60
C PHE A 143 -13.42 3.07 -27.78
N ALA A 144 -14.62 2.64 -28.14
CA ALA A 144 -14.85 1.71 -29.26
C ALA A 144 -14.40 2.30 -30.61
N ASN A 145 -14.47 3.63 -30.79
CA ASN A 145 -13.85 4.31 -31.95
C ASN A 145 -12.34 4.45 -31.71
N PHE A 146 -11.65 3.31 -31.71
CA PHE A 146 -10.27 3.20 -31.28
C PHE A 146 -9.28 4.12 -32.04
N PRO A 147 -9.35 4.29 -33.37
CA PRO A 147 -8.45 5.21 -34.07
C PRO A 147 -8.59 6.66 -33.60
N GLN A 148 -9.82 7.16 -33.41
CA GLN A 148 -10.04 8.48 -32.87
C GLN A 148 -9.67 8.61 -31.40
N TYR A 149 -9.94 7.57 -30.62
CA TYR A 149 -9.53 7.51 -29.23
C TYR A 149 -8.01 7.67 -29.07
N ILE A 150 -7.21 6.97 -29.88
CA ILE A 150 -5.75 7.12 -29.84
C ILE A 150 -5.30 8.54 -30.21
N LYS A 151 -5.91 9.18 -31.19
CA LYS A 151 -5.63 10.59 -31.51
C LYS A 151 -5.86 11.50 -30.31
N ASP A 152 -6.99 11.33 -29.65
CA ASP A 152 -7.34 12.12 -28.46
C ASP A 152 -6.40 11.85 -27.29
N VAL A 153 -6.02 10.58 -27.06
CA VAL A 153 -5.01 10.20 -26.03
C VAL A 153 -3.69 10.90 -26.31
N VAL A 154 -3.19 10.83 -27.54
CA VAL A 154 -1.90 11.44 -27.93
C VAL A 154 -1.95 12.96 -27.83
N PHE A 155 -3.05 13.56 -28.26
CA PHE A 155 -3.26 15.01 -28.14
C PHE A 155 -3.19 15.47 -26.67
N ILE A 156 -3.93 14.81 -25.79
CA ILE A 156 -3.95 15.14 -24.37
C ILE A 156 -2.59 14.85 -23.74
N PHE A 157 -1.96 13.69 -24.04
CA PHE A 157 -0.67 13.31 -23.49
C PHE A 157 0.43 14.33 -23.84
N ASN A 158 0.39 14.89 -25.05
CA ASN A 158 1.36 15.89 -25.53
C ASN A 158 0.97 17.33 -25.20
N SER A 159 -0.16 17.57 -24.53
CA SER A 159 -0.58 18.92 -24.15
C SER A 159 0.40 19.57 -23.18
N ASP A 160 0.53 20.90 -23.24
CA ASP A 160 1.39 21.68 -22.35
C ASP A 160 1.08 21.42 -20.89
N PHE A 161 -0.20 21.23 -20.56
CA PHE A 161 -0.65 20.87 -19.23
C PHE A 161 0.00 19.58 -18.71
N LEU A 162 0.02 18.50 -19.51
CA LEU A 162 0.65 17.24 -19.09
C LEU A 162 2.18 17.28 -19.21
N LEU A 163 2.73 18.09 -20.10
CA LEU A 163 4.17 18.32 -20.19
C LEU A 163 4.70 19.02 -18.92
N GLU A 164 4.00 20.05 -18.43
CA GLU A 164 4.33 20.71 -17.17
C GLU A 164 4.18 19.75 -15.97
N ARG A 165 3.09 18.98 -15.95
CA ARG A 165 2.80 18.03 -14.87
C ARG A 165 3.84 16.90 -14.77
N ARG A 166 4.50 16.54 -15.87
CA ARG A 166 5.62 15.58 -15.89
C ARG A 166 6.96 16.14 -15.41
N GLY A 167 6.98 17.33 -14.81
CA GLY A 167 8.15 17.85 -14.11
C GLY A 167 9.39 18.03 -15.00
N GLY A 168 9.23 18.62 -16.18
CA GLY A 168 10.33 18.94 -17.11
C GLY A 168 10.68 17.84 -18.10
N ASN A 169 10.09 16.65 -18.03
CA ASN A 169 10.21 15.66 -19.08
C ASN A 169 9.28 16.02 -20.26
N ARG A 170 9.84 16.68 -21.27
CA ARG A 170 9.12 17.16 -22.47
C ARG A 170 9.01 16.11 -23.58
N ARG A 171 9.24 14.83 -23.28
CA ARG A 171 9.08 13.77 -24.28
C ARG A 171 7.62 13.71 -24.73
N THR A 172 7.45 13.64 -26.05
CA THR A 172 6.14 13.53 -26.71
C THR A 172 5.96 12.11 -27.24
N VAL A 173 4.71 11.75 -27.47
CA VAL A 173 4.32 10.46 -28.06
C VAL A 173 3.91 10.72 -29.51
N ASN A 174 4.42 9.90 -30.43
CA ASN A 174 4.03 9.96 -31.85
C ASN A 174 2.84 9.04 -32.10
N GLU A 175 1.77 9.58 -32.68
CA GLU A 175 0.53 8.83 -32.94
C GLU A 175 0.77 7.63 -33.87
N ALA A 176 1.54 7.85 -34.96
CA ALA A 176 1.78 6.80 -35.95
C ALA A 176 2.58 5.65 -35.35
N GLU A 177 3.63 5.94 -34.59
CA GLU A 177 4.44 4.92 -33.89
C GLU A 177 3.60 4.14 -32.86
N LEU A 178 2.79 4.85 -32.07
CA LEU A 178 1.93 4.20 -31.07
C LEU A 178 0.89 3.31 -31.76
N THR A 179 0.27 3.79 -32.83
CA THR A 179 -0.74 3.02 -33.57
C THR A 179 -0.15 1.76 -34.19
N GLU A 180 1.06 1.85 -34.76
CA GLU A 180 1.78 0.71 -35.31
C GLU A 180 2.14 -0.29 -34.21
N TYR A 181 2.66 0.18 -33.08
CA TYR A 181 2.99 -0.65 -31.92
C TYR A 181 1.78 -1.42 -31.36
N LEU A 182 0.60 -0.80 -31.42
CA LEU A 182 -0.66 -1.41 -30.96
C LEU A 182 -1.28 -2.41 -31.94
N ARG A 183 -0.78 -2.45 -33.18
CA ARG A 183 -1.30 -3.37 -34.21
C ARG A 183 -1.07 -4.81 -33.80
N GLY A 184 -2.11 -5.63 -33.85
CA GLY A 184 -2.03 -7.04 -33.48
C GLY A 184 -1.88 -7.36 -31.98
N LYS A 185 -1.94 -6.37 -31.11
CA LYS A 185 -1.91 -6.60 -29.65
C LYS A 185 -3.32 -6.75 -29.10
N ASP A 186 -3.60 -7.84 -28.38
CA ASP A 186 -4.92 -8.10 -27.79
C ASP A 186 -5.22 -7.17 -26.61
N ASN A 187 -4.26 -6.95 -25.75
CA ASN A 187 -4.41 -6.04 -24.59
C ASN A 187 -3.81 -4.66 -24.90
N LYS A 188 -4.65 -3.77 -25.42
CA LYS A 188 -4.23 -2.42 -25.80
C LYS A 188 -3.68 -1.59 -24.65
N ALA A 189 -4.26 -1.72 -23.46
CA ALA A 189 -3.80 -0.99 -22.27
C ALA A 189 -2.38 -1.40 -21.87
N LYS A 190 -2.12 -2.72 -21.80
CA LYS A 190 -0.76 -3.23 -21.54
C LYS A 190 0.24 -2.81 -22.62
N ALA A 191 -0.19 -2.82 -23.87
CA ALA A 191 0.68 -2.42 -24.99
C ALA A 191 1.03 -0.92 -24.96
N ILE A 192 0.10 -0.03 -24.60
CA ILE A 192 0.40 1.40 -24.42
C ILE A 192 1.41 1.60 -23.29
N LEU A 193 1.22 0.90 -22.15
CA LEU A 193 2.14 0.99 -21.03
C LEU A 193 3.54 0.52 -21.42
N ALA A 194 3.67 -0.60 -22.10
CA ALA A 194 4.95 -1.12 -22.59
C ALA A 194 5.64 -0.14 -23.56
N TYR A 195 4.89 0.45 -24.49
CA TYR A 195 5.40 1.48 -25.39
C TYR A 195 5.96 2.70 -24.65
N LEU A 196 5.25 3.21 -23.63
CA LEU A 196 5.71 4.36 -22.85
C LEU A 196 6.98 4.05 -22.05
N LEU A 197 7.08 2.84 -21.48
CA LEU A 197 8.28 2.36 -20.79
C LEU A 197 9.47 2.27 -21.76
N GLU A 198 9.27 1.69 -22.95
CA GLU A 198 10.29 1.58 -23.99
C GLU A 198 10.78 2.95 -24.46
N LYS A 199 9.89 3.94 -24.55
CA LYS A 199 10.25 5.34 -24.85
C LYS A 199 10.95 6.05 -23.66
N GLY A 200 11.17 5.37 -22.54
CA GLY A 200 11.94 5.85 -21.39
C GLY A 200 11.21 6.86 -20.51
N PHE A 201 9.88 6.78 -20.43
CA PHE A 201 9.12 7.48 -19.39
C PHE A 201 9.29 6.75 -18.05
N THR A 202 9.43 7.50 -16.97
CA THR A 202 9.46 6.89 -15.64
C THR A 202 8.07 6.40 -15.24
N PRO A 203 7.94 5.30 -14.50
CA PRO A 203 6.64 4.74 -14.13
C PRO A 203 5.70 5.73 -13.43
N THR A 204 6.23 6.63 -12.61
CA THR A 204 5.43 7.67 -11.95
C THR A 204 4.87 8.71 -12.93
N GLN A 205 5.67 9.10 -13.92
CA GLN A 205 5.24 10.02 -14.98
C GLN A 205 4.19 9.36 -15.90
N ILE A 206 4.39 8.07 -16.19
CA ILE A 206 3.45 7.28 -16.99
C ILE A 206 2.11 7.17 -16.28
N ALA A 207 2.10 6.79 -15.01
CA ALA A 207 0.87 6.47 -14.29
C ALA A 207 -0.12 7.64 -14.28
N ASP A 208 0.34 8.82 -13.92
CA ASP A 208 -0.48 10.02 -13.86
C ASP A 208 -0.90 10.47 -15.26
N SER A 209 0.06 10.63 -16.18
CA SER A 209 -0.23 11.06 -17.56
C SER A 209 -1.06 10.03 -18.33
N PHE A 210 -0.83 8.74 -18.10
CA PHE A 210 -1.61 7.68 -18.72
C PHE A 210 -3.07 7.69 -18.24
N ALA A 211 -3.29 7.79 -16.93
CA ALA A 211 -4.64 7.83 -16.38
C ALA A 211 -5.41 9.06 -16.88
N ILE A 212 -4.75 10.23 -16.90
CA ILE A 212 -5.34 11.48 -17.36
C ILE A 212 -5.63 11.41 -18.86
N SER A 213 -4.68 10.97 -19.67
CA SER A 213 -4.87 10.94 -21.12
C SER A 213 -5.88 9.88 -21.57
N THR A 214 -5.81 8.68 -21.01
CA THR A 214 -6.71 7.58 -21.42
C THR A 214 -8.15 7.78 -20.93
N GLY A 215 -8.34 8.19 -19.69
CA GLY A 215 -9.67 8.52 -19.16
C GLY A 215 -10.21 9.82 -19.76
N GLY A 216 -9.36 10.83 -19.82
CA GLY A 216 -9.69 12.15 -20.35
C GLY A 216 -10.07 12.15 -21.82
N ALA A 217 -9.49 11.28 -22.64
CA ALA A 217 -9.81 11.19 -24.07
C ALA A 217 -11.30 10.88 -24.32
N THR A 218 -11.90 9.99 -23.53
CA THR A 218 -13.33 9.68 -23.68
C THR A 218 -14.20 10.88 -23.30
N PHE A 219 -13.85 11.57 -22.21
CA PHE A 219 -14.53 12.76 -21.74
C PHE A 219 -14.41 13.90 -22.78
N TYR A 220 -13.19 14.19 -23.22
CA TYR A 220 -12.89 15.20 -24.22
C TYR A 220 -13.69 14.97 -25.51
N ARG A 221 -13.69 13.74 -26.04
CA ARG A 221 -14.45 13.37 -27.23
C ARG A 221 -15.94 13.58 -27.07
N ASN A 222 -16.52 13.20 -25.95
CA ASN A 222 -17.93 13.37 -25.69
C ASN A 222 -18.32 14.85 -25.50
N LYS A 223 -17.42 15.65 -24.94
CA LYS A 223 -17.60 17.11 -24.85
C LYS A 223 -17.55 17.79 -26.21
N ILE A 224 -16.64 17.39 -27.09
CA ILE A 224 -16.63 17.91 -28.50
C ILE A 224 -17.96 17.60 -29.15
N LYS A 225 -18.45 16.35 -29.12
CA LYS A 225 -19.74 15.97 -29.67
C LYS A 225 -20.89 16.82 -29.12
N LYS A 226 -20.88 17.09 -27.84
CA LYS A 226 -21.89 17.95 -27.19
C LYS A 226 -21.86 19.36 -27.80
N TYR A 227 -20.70 20.00 -27.80
CA TYR A 227 -20.56 21.37 -28.26
C TYR A 227 -20.81 21.52 -29.77
N THR A 228 -20.41 20.56 -30.59
CA THR A 228 -20.76 20.53 -32.01
C THR A 228 -22.28 20.41 -32.21
N ASN A 229 -22.96 19.60 -31.40
CA ASN A 229 -24.43 19.50 -31.45
C ASN A 229 -25.13 20.76 -30.92
N GLU A 230 -24.48 21.56 -30.11
CA GLU A 230 -24.94 22.87 -29.63
C GLU A 230 -24.66 23.99 -30.66
N GLY A 231 -24.03 23.65 -31.80
CA GLY A 231 -23.83 24.57 -32.93
C GLY A 231 -22.47 25.29 -32.95
N LEU A 232 -21.52 24.93 -32.08
CA LEU A 232 -20.17 25.48 -32.16
C LEU A 232 -19.40 24.90 -33.34
N SER A 233 -18.51 25.69 -33.92
CA SER A 233 -17.55 25.18 -34.91
C SER A 233 -16.65 24.09 -34.27
N GLU A 234 -16.06 23.25 -35.12
CA GLU A 234 -15.22 22.14 -34.63
C GLU A 234 -14.05 22.65 -33.76
N GLN A 235 -13.42 23.75 -34.15
CA GLN A 235 -12.33 24.35 -33.41
C GLN A 235 -12.80 24.90 -32.06
N GLU A 236 -13.90 25.64 -32.00
CA GLU A 236 -14.47 26.17 -30.76
C GLU A 236 -14.91 25.06 -29.86
N ALA A 237 -15.52 23.98 -30.39
CA ALA A 237 -15.91 22.82 -29.66
C ALA A 237 -14.70 22.10 -29.04
N GLN A 238 -13.58 21.97 -29.76
CA GLN A 238 -12.33 21.40 -29.23
C GLN A 238 -11.74 22.26 -28.13
N GLU A 239 -11.67 23.58 -28.29
CA GLU A 239 -11.14 24.51 -27.28
C GLU A 239 -11.99 24.47 -26.00
N GLN A 240 -13.32 24.50 -26.14
CA GLN A 240 -14.21 24.45 -24.97
C GLN A 240 -14.17 23.07 -24.27
N ALA A 241 -14.14 21.99 -25.04
CA ALA A 241 -14.00 20.65 -24.52
C ALA A 241 -12.68 20.46 -23.75
N PHE A 242 -11.60 21.08 -24.25
CA PHE A 242 -10.30 21.03 -23.58
C PHE A 242 -10.30 21.82 -22.26
N LYS A 243 -10.96 22.97 -22.20
CA LYS A 243 -11.17 23.73 -20.95
C LYS A 243 -11.94 22.90 -19.91
N ASP A 244 -13.03 22.25 -20.34
CA ASP A 244 -13.81 21.39 -19.47
C ASP A 244 -13.01 20.17 -19.00
N PHE A 245 -12.17 19.61 -19.87
CA PHE A 245 -11.25 18.53 -19.53
C PHE A 245 -10.23 18.99 -18.47
N LEU A 246 -9.65 20.17 -18.59
CA LEU A 246 -8.73 20.72 -17.59
C LEU A 246 -9.44 20.90 -16.23
N ASP A 247 -10.63 21.50 -16.23
CA ASP A 247 -11.44 21.69 -15.02
C ASP A 247 -11.80 20.35 -14.37
N LYS A 248 -12.20 19.36 -15.17
CA LYS A 248 -12.50 18.01 -14.71
C LYS A 248 -11.27 17.32 -14.12
N THR A 249 -10.12 17.47 -14.78
CA THR A 249 -8.85 16.90 -14.31
C THR A 249 -8.43 17.49 -12.97
N GLU A 250 -8.49 18.80 -12.83
CA GLU A 250 -8.13 19.48 -11.59
C GLU A 250 -9.07 19.14 -10.43
N LYS A 251 -10.34 18.92 -10.69
CA LYS A 251 -11.33 18.52 -9.70
C LYS A 251 -11.28 17.03 -9.36
N GLY A 252 -11.02 16.17 -10.33
CA GLY A 252 -11.06 14.72 -10.18
C GLY A 252 -9.74 14.10 -9.77
N GLN A 253 -8.62 14.68 -10.17
CA GLN A 253 -7.29 14.23 -9.76
C GLN A 253 -6.84 14.93 -8.48
N GLN A 254 -5.83 14.39 -7.82
CA GLN A 254 -5.29 15.00 -6.60
C GLN A 254 -4.64 16.34 -6.94
N SER A 255 -5.44 17.40 -7.00
CA SER A 255 -4.92 18.74 -7.22
C SER A 255 -4.16 19.22 -6.00
N SER A 256 -2.96 19.73 -6.22
CA SER A 256 -2.18 20.46 -5.20
C SER A 256 -2.56 21.95 -5.13
N ARG A 257 -3.49 22.39 -5.98
CA ARG A 257 -3.91 23.80 -6.02
C ARG A 257 -4.56 24.20 -4.70
N PRO A 258 -4.10 25.31 -4.09
CA PRO A 258 -4.60 25.75 -2.79
C PRO A 258 -6.09 26.06 -2.75
N ASP A 259 -6.67 26.48 -3.88
CA ASP A 259 -8.10 26.78 -4.02
C ASP A 259 -9.01 25.54 -4.12
N LEU A 260 -8.43 24.37 -4.44
CA LEU A 260 -9.17 23.10 -4.58
C LEU A 260 -9.06 22.18 -3.35
N ILE A 261 -8.21 22.49 -2.39
CA ILE A 261 -8.12 21.75 -1.13
C ILE A 261 -9.08 22.33 -0.10
N SER A 262 -9.65 21.48 0.77
CA SER A 262 -10.52 21.95 1.86
C SER A 262 -9.75 22.73 2.92
N GLN A 263 -10.44 23.56 3.67
CA GLN A 263 -9.85 24.26 4.82
C GLN A 263 -9.30 23.26 5.85
N GLN A 264 -9.97 22.13 6.06
CA GLN A 264 -9.47 21.06 6.94
C GLN A 264 -8.12 20.50 6.47
N GLN A 265 -7.92 20.38 5.16
CA GLN A 265 -6.66 19.90 4.57
C GLN A 265 -5.57 20.99 4.59
N ALA A 266 -5.93 22.24 4.65
CA ALA A 266 -4.96 23.34 4.66
C ALA A 266 -4.24 23.49 6.00
N GLY A 267 -4.90 23.16 7.11
CA GLY A 267 -4.32 23.20 8.45
C GLY A 267 -3.27 22.10 8.68
N GLY A 268 -2.30 22.35 9.57
CA GLY A 268 -1.19 21.43 9.81
C GLY A 268 -1.59 20.02 10.24
N LEU A 269 -2.57 19.88 11.15
CA LEU A 269 -3.12 18.58 11.54
C LEU A 269 -3.96 17.95 10.42
N GLY A 270 -4.74 18.76 9.72
CA GLY A 270 -5.55 18.29 8.60
C GLY A 270 -4.69 17.74 7.47
N ARG A 271 -3.59 18.39 7.13
CA ARG A 271 -2.60 17.86 6.17
C ARG A 271 -2.07 16.51 6.58
N LEU A 272 -1.77 16.31 7.85
CA LEU A 272 -1.22 15.08 8.36
C LEU A 272 -2.23 13.91 8.27
N ILE A 273 -3.50 14.17 8.58
CA ILE A 273 -4.56 13.16 8.66
C ILE A 273 -5.21 12.92 7.28
N LEU A 274 -5.44 13.99 6.52
CA LEU A 274 -6.18 13.94 5.27
C LEU A 274 -5.27 13.82 4.03
N ALA A 275 -3.97 13.58 4.21
CA ALA A 275 -3.08 13.24 3.11
C ALA A 275 -3.67 12.05 2.31
N PHE A 276 -3.68 12.16 0.98
CA PHE A 276 -4.21 11.15 0.04
C PHE A 276 -5.74 10.94 0.07
N LYS A 277 -6.52 11.80 0.76
CA LYS A 277 -7.99 11.66 0.85
C LYS A 277 -8.76 12.63 -0.05
N ASN A 278 -8.10 13.29 -1.00
CA ASN A 278 -8.74 14.29 -1.87
C ASN A 278 -9.88 13.70 -2.70
N THR A 279 -9.67 12.55 -3.32
CA THR A 279 -10.67 11.92 -4.19
C THR A 279 -11.96 11.54 -3.45
N PRO A 280 -11.94 10.83 -2.31
CA PRO A 280 -13.14 10.58 -1.51
C PRO A 280 -13.84 11.87 -1.05
N MET A 281 -13.07 12.89 -0.64
CA MET A 281 -13.64 14.17 -0.24
C MET A 281 -14.31 14.91 -1.38
N GLN A 282 -13.80 14.78 -2.60
CA GLN A 282 -14.41 15.37 -3.80
C GLN A 282 -15.75 14.70 -4.14
N TYR A 283 -15.81 13.37 -4.10
CA TYR A 283 -17.06 12.65 -4.34
C TYR A 283 -18.12 12.97 -3.29
N ASN A 284 -17.70 13.08 -2.03
CA ASN A 284 -18.62 13.48 -0.96
C ASN A 284 -19.16 14.90 -1.19
N ARG A 285 -18.32 15.85 -1.66
CA ARG A 285 -18.78 17.21 -2.02
C ARG A 285 -19.79 17.19 -3.15
N LEU A 286 -19.57 16.39 -4.19
CA LEU A 286 -20.52 16.24 -5.30
C LEU A 286 -21.83 15.61 -4.86
N MET A 287 -21.77 14.62 -3.98
CA MET A 287 -22.94 13.99 -3.38
C MET A 287 -23.73 14.99 -2.50
N ILE A 288 -23.04 15.71 -1.60
CA ILE A 288 -23.68 16.73 -0.73
C ILE A 288 -24.31 17.83 -1.59
N LYS A 289 -23.61 18.28 -2.65
CA LYS A 289 -24.19 19.26 -3.59
C LYS A 289 -25.47 18.74 -4.19
N ALA A 290 -25.53 17.51 -4.67
CA ALA A 290 -26.74 16.90 -5.23
C ALA A 290 -27.86 16.77 -4.19
N ILE A 291 -27.55 16.47 -2.92
CA ILE A 291 -28.51 16.44 -1.81
C ILE A 291 -29.08 17.84 -1.56
N LEU A 292 -28.25 18.86 -1.53
CA LEU A 292 -28.67 20.25 -1.33
C LEU A 292 -29.49 20.76 -2.52
N ASP A 293 -29.12 20.42 -3.75
CA ASP A 293 -29.86 20.77 -4.95
C ASP A 293 -31.25 20.09 -4.95
N LEU A 294 -31.33 18.82 -4.51
CA LEU A 294 -32.59 18.11 -4.33
C LEU A 294 -33.46 18.76 -3.25
N LYS A 295 -32.88 19.07 -2.07
CA LYS A 295 -33.56 19.71 -0.96
C LYS A 295 -34.13 21.08 -1.33
N ASN A 296 -33.38 21.83 -2.12
CA ASN A 296 -33.72 23.21 -2.51
C ASN A 296 -34.50 23.28 -3.84
N GLY A 297 -34.94 22.16 -4.40
CA GLY A 297 -35.69 22.11 -5.65
C GLY A 297 -34.91 22.57 -6.88
N ARG A 298 -33.56 22.50 -6.86
CA ARG A 298 -32.70 22.92 -7.95
C ARG A 298 -32.48 21.78 -8.93
N GLY A 299 -32.71 22.02 -10.21
CA GLY A 299 -32.59 21.03 -11.27
C GLY A 299 -33.66 19.94 -11.21
N LYS A 300 -33.45 18.86 -11.95
CA LYS A 300 -34.38 17.72 -11.98
C LYS A 300 -34.16 16.82 -10.75
N ALA A 301 -35.19 16.53 -9.96
CA ALA A 301 -35.09 15.68 -8.78
C ALA A 301 -34.52 14.29 -9.10
N SER A 302 -34.94 13.67 -10.22
CA SER A 302 -34.43 12.37 -10.66
C SER A 302 -32.91 12.40 -10.97
N SER A 303 -32.42 13.49 -11.56
CA SER A 303 -30.99 13.69 -11.83
C SER A 303 -30.19 13.81 -10.53
N ASN A 304 -30.71 14.58 -9.56
CA ASN A 304 -30.04 14.74 -8.26
C ASN A 304 -30.00 13.42 -7.48
N VAL A 305 -31.11 12.65 -7.45
CA VAL A 305 -31.15 11.31 -6.85
C VAL A 305 -30.13 10.38 -7.52
N ALA A 306 -30.06 10.38 -8.85
CA ALA A 306 -29.12 9.56 -9.57
C ALA A 306 -27.64 9.98 -9.33
N LYS A 307 -27.34 11.28 -9.19
CA LYS A 307 -26.01 11.78 -8.79
C LYS A 307 -25.63 11.33 -7.37
N ILE A 308 -26.58 11.37 -6.43
CA ILE A 308 -26.37 10.88 -5.06
C ILE A 308 -26.03 9.40 -5.08
N ALA A 309 -26.80 8.58 -5.79
CA ALA A 309 -26.54 7.15 -5.94
C ALA A 309 -25.19 6.88 -6.64
N TYR A 310 -24.87 7.64 -7.67
CA TYR A 310 -23.64 7.47 -8.43
C TYR A 310 -22.39 7.79 -7.59
N TYR A 311 -22.29 8.98 -7.03
CA TYR A 311 -21.12 9.41 -6.26
C TYR A 311 -21.04 8.79 -4.86
N GLY A 312 -22.19 8.52 -4.23
CA GLY A 312 -22.22 7.88 -2.91
C GLY A 312 -21.98 6.37 -2.96
N PHE A 313 -22.35 5.71 -4.03
CA PHE A 313 -22.33 4.25 -4.08
C PHE A 313 -21.65 3.67 -5.33
N ILE A 314 -22.17 3.93 -6.53
CA ILE A 314 -21.75 3.24 -7.76
C ILE A 314 -20.26 3.45 -8.04
N GLN A 315 -19.77 4.68 -7.96
CA GLN A 315 -18.37 4.99 -8.24
C GLN A 315 -17.42 4.34 -7.23
N ASN A 316 -17.81 4.28 -5.96
CA ASN A 316 -17.05 3.60 -4.93
C ASN A 316 -17.01 2.07 -5.16
N VAL A 317 -18.11 1.46 -5.59
CA VAL A 317 -18.16 0.05 -5.99
C VAL A 317 -17.22 -0.21 -7.16
N ILE A 318 -17.34 0.57 -8.23
CA ILE A 318 -16.51 0.41 -9.43
C ILE A 318 -15.02 0.53 -9.06
N PHE A 319 -14.65 1.57 -8.30
CA PHE A 319 -13.25 1.80 -7.92
C PHE A 319 -12.68 0.65 -7.09
N ASN A 320 -13.39 0.25 -6.02
CA ASN A 320 -12.93 -0.84 -5.15
C ASN A 320 -12.94 -2.21 -5.85
N THR A 321 -13.93 -2.47 -6.72
CA THR A 321 -14.01 -3.72 -7.49
C THR A 321 -12.86 -3.81 -8.49
N LEU A 322 -12.57 -2.73 -9.23
CA LEU A 322 -11.47 -2.71 -10.18
C LEU A 322 -10.10 -2.77 -9.50
N GLN A 323 -9.95 -2.13 -8.35
CA GLN A 323 -8.75 -2.28 -7.55
C GLN A 323 -8.55 -3.74 -7.12
N THR A 324 -9.60 -4.40 -6.65
CA THR A 324 -9.56 -5.81 -6.25
C THR A 324 -9.31 -6.73 -7.45
N ALA A 325 -9.96 -6.46 -8.60
CA ALA A 325 -9.75 -7.21 -9.83
C ALA A 325 -8.33 -7.04 -10.38
N LEU A 326 -7.76 -5.83 -10.28
CA LEU A 326 -6.37 -5.58 -10.68
C LEU A 326 -5.40 -6.40 -9.82
N PHE A 327 -5.57 -6.40 -8.49
CA PHE A 327 -4.75 -7.23 -7.61
C PHE A 327 -4.92 -8.73 -7.87
N ALA A 328 -6.16 -9.18 -8.11
CA ALA A 328 -6.42 -10.58 -8.47
C ALA A 328 -5.76 -10.98 -9.79
N ALA A 329 -5.79 -10.11 -10.80
CA ALA A 329 -5.13 -10.35 -12.08
C ALA A 329 -3.60 -10.36 -12.00
N LEU A 330 -3.04 -9.85 -10.92
CA LEU A 330 -1.61 -9.74 -10.66
C LEU A 330 -1.09 -10.83 -9.70
N GLY A 331 -1.85 -11.90 -9.46
CA GLY A 331 -1.41 -13.09 -8.72
C GLY A 331 -1.83 -13.16 -7.25
N ASP A 332 -2.74 -12.31 -6.79
CA ASP A 332 -3.27 -12.41 -5.42
C ASP A 332 -4.33 -13.53 -5.35
N GLU A 333 -3.92 -14.74 -4.92
CA GLU A 333 -4.77 -15.94 -4.76
C GLU A 333 -5.68 -15.90 -3.53
N GLU A 334 -6.17 -14.75 -3.14
CA GLU A 334 -7.03 -14.61 -1.98
C GLU A 334 -8.42 -15.23 -2.22
N GLU A 335 -8.98 -15.92 -1.23
CA GLU A 335 -10.32 -16.50 -1.28
C GLU A 335 -11.39 -15.46 -1.62
N TRP A 336 -12.39 -15.85 -2.44
CA TRP A 336 -13.45 -14.97 -2.93
C TRP A 336 -14.24 -14.25 -1.82
N ASP A 337 -14.47 -14.90 -0.68
CA ASP A 337 -15.18 -14.29 0.45
C ASP A 337 -14.37 -13.20 1.15
N THR A 338 -13.05 -13.37 1.26
CA THR A 338 -12.13 -12.33 1.77
C THR A 338 -12.09 -11.13 0.83
N ARG A 339 -12.18 -11.35 -0.49
CA ARG A 339 -12.26 -10.26 -1.48
C ARG A 339 -13.56 -9.45 -1.37
N LYS A 340 -14.71 -10.11 -1.18
CA LYS A 340 -15.99 -9.42 -0.96
C LYS A 340 -15.96 -8.56 0.30
N GLU A 341 -15.43 -9.09 1.41
CA GLU A 341 -15.29 -8.34 2.66
C GLU A 341 -14.37 -7.13 2.46
N ARG A 342 -13.28 -7.28 1.70
CA ARG A 342 -12.35 -6.20 1.38
C ARG A 342 -13.04 -5.09 0.56
N VAL A 343 -13.80 -5.45 -0.48
CA VAL A 343 -14.55 -4.49 -1.30
C VAL A 343 -15.57 -3.75 -0.45
N ALA A 344 -16.37 -4.44 0.36
CA ALA A 344 -17.37 -3.84 1.21
C ALA A 344 -16.75 -2.88 2.25
N ASN A 345 -15.66 -3.31 2.91
CA ASN A 345 -14.93 -2.46 3.84
C ASN A 345 -14.29 -1.25 3.16
N GLY A 346 -13.74 -1.42 1.94
CA GLY A 346 -13.16 -0.33 1.15
C GLY A 346 -14.20 0.71 0.74
N MET A 347 -15.42 0.29 0.42
CA MET A 347 -16.53 1.19 0.12
C MET A 347 -16.93 2.03 1.33
N ILE A 348 -17.09 1.40 2.50
CA ILE A 348 -17.40 2.10 3.75
C ILE A 348 -16.28 3.09 4.08
N ASP A 349 -15.03 2.68 3.95
CA ASP A 349 -13.87 3.54 4.18
C ASP A 349 -13.83 4.74 3.22
N SER A 350 -14.18 4.54 1.96
CA SER A 350 -14.23 5.62 0.97
C SER A 350 -15.30 6.67 1.33
N ILE A 351 -16.50 6.23 1.67
CA ILE A 351 -17.59 7.13 2.08
C ILE A 351 -17.20 7.91 3.34
N LEU A 352 -16.74 7.20 4.36
CA LEU A 352 -16.33 7.83 5.63
C LEU A 352 -15.17 8.81 5.43
N ASN A 353 -14.12 8.44 4.69
CA ASN A 353 -12.99 9.33 4.39
C ASN A 353 -13.44 10.60 3.65
N GLY A 354 -14.51 10.54 2.88
CA GLY A 354 -15.13 11.70 2.25
C GLY A 354 -15.68 12.74 3.25
N MET A 355 -15.97 12.34 4.49
CA MET A 355 -16.46 13.22 5.55
C MET A 355 -15.34 14.05 6.23
N GLY A 356 -14.12 14.01 5.72
CA GLY A 356 -12.99 14.76 6.26
C GLY A 356 -12.43 14.18 7.56
N LEU A 357 -12.09 15.03 8.52
CA LEU A 357 -11.43 14.60 9.77
C LEU A 357 -12.27 13.63 10.59
N THR A 358 -13.56 13.90 10.74
CA THR A 358 -14.47 13.02 11.49
C THR A 358 -14.58 11.64 10.85
N GLY A 359 -14.68 11.59 9.54
CA GLY A 359 -14.67 10.35 8.80
C GLY A 359 -13.36 9.59 8.88
N ALA A 360 -12.23 10.29 8.86
CA ALA A 360 -10.92 9.68 9.05
C ALA A 360 -10.78 8.99 10.41
N VAL A 361 -11.28 9.64 11.47
CA VAL A 361 -11.33 9.05 12.82
C VAL A 361 -12.24 7.82 12.84
N ALA A 362 -13.43 7.90 12.25
CA ALA A 362 -14.38 6.77 12.18
C ALA A 362 -13.77 5.55 11.45
N VAL A 363 -13.12 5.76 10.31
CA VAL A 363 -12.39 4.71 9.57
C VAL A 363 -11.31 4.07 10.43
N THR A 364 -10.53 4.89 11.11
CA THR A 364 -9.44 4.41 11.96
C THR A 364 -9.96 3.55 13.11
N ILE A 365 -11.03 3.99 13.79
CA ILE A 365 -11.66 3.22 14.87
C ILE A 365 -12.20 1.89 14.32
N LYS A 366 -12.94 1.92 13.20
CA LYS A 366 -13.47 0.72 12.55
C LYS A 366 -12.35 -0.27 12.21
N ASN A 367 -11.31 0.18 11.54
CA ASN A 367 -10.23 -0.68 11.08
C ASN A 367 -9.36 -1.20 12.25
N GLY A 368 -9.11 -0.36 13.25
CA GLY A 368 -8.45 -0.76 14.49
C GLY A 368 -9.23 -1.85 15.24
N PHE A 369 -10.56 -1.71 15.32
CA PHE A 369 -11.42 -2.72 15.94
C PHE A 369 -11.45 -4.05 15.15
N LEU A 370 -11.57 -3.98 13.82
CA LEU A 370 -11.50 -5.17 12.96
C LEU A 370 -10.14 -5.86 13.10
N ARG A 371 -9.06 -5.09 13.17
CA ARG A 371 -7.72 -5.63 13.40
C ARG A 371 -7.61 -6.30 14.78
N TYR A 372 -8.08 -5.65 15.82
CA TYR A 372 -8.10 -6.21 17.17
C TYR A 372 -8.85 -7.55 17.21
N ARG A 373 -10.03 -7.65 16.59
CA ARG A 373 -10.79 -8.91 16.49
C ARG A 373 -10.00 -10.01 15.79
N ARG A 374 -9.33 -9.70 14.68
CA ARG A 374 -8.48 -10.66 13.95
C ARG A 374 -7.29 -11.12 14.80
N GLU A 375 -6.62 -10.21 15.50
CA GLU A 375 -5.50 -10.59 16.37
C GLU A 375 -6.00 -11.40 17.58
N LYS A 376 -7.12 -11.06 18.20
CA LYS A 376 -7.73 -11.84 19.28
C LYS A 376 -8.09 -13.27 18.83
N ALA A 377 -8.56 -13.44 17.60
CA ALA A 377 -8.87 -14.75 17.03
C ALA A 377 -7.63 -15.64 16.82
N ARG A 378 -6.43 -15.05 16.75
CA ARG A 378 -5.15 -15.77 16.63
C ARG A 378 -4.65 -16.38 17.95
N GLY A 379 -5.27 -16.07 19.09
CA GLY A 379 -4.92 -16.59 20.40
C GLY A 379 -3.46 -16.30 20.79
N TRP A 380 -2.68 -17.34 21.04
CA TRP A 380 -1.27 -17.21 21.44
C TRP A 380 -0.35 -16.55 20.41
N ASN A 381 -0.78 -16.51 19.14
CA ASN A 381 -0.05 -15.86 18.04
C ASN A 381 -0.51 -14.42 17.80
N ALA A 382 -1.27 -13.85 18.73
CA ALA A 382 -1.78 -12.48 18.61
C ALA A 382 -0.64 -11.45 18.66
N ASP A 383 -0.70 -10.49 17.75
CA ASP A 383 0.26 -9.38 17.68
C ASP A 383 -0.48 -8.05 17.81
N HIS A 384 -0.68 -7.65 19.06
CA HIS A 384 -1.41 -6.41 19.37
C HIS A 384 -0.69 -5.14 18.92
N THR A 385 0.63 -5.19 18.63
CA THR A 385 1.38 -4.06 18.06
C THR A 385 0.80 -3.66 16.70
N ARG A 386 0.33 -4.64 15.92
CA ARG A 386 -0.35 -4.37 14.65
C ARG A 386 -1.65 -3.60 14.81
N THR A 387 -2.38 -3.85 15.90
CA THR A 387 -3.59 -3.08 16.23
C THR A 387 -3.24 -1.62 16.55
N ILE A 388 -2.18 -1.38 17.32
CA ILE A 388 -1.70 -0.02 17.62
C ILE A 388 -1.28 0.71 16.35
N ILE A 389 -0.58 0.03 15.45
CA ILE A 389 -0.18 0.60 14.15
C ILE A 389 -1.41 0.94 13.30
N GLU A 390 -2.48 0.14 13.37
CA GLU A 390 -3.71 0.43 12.65
C GLU A 390 -4.38 1.71 13.15
N PHE A 391 -4.39 1.96 14.46
CA PHE A 391 -4.85 3.24 15.01
C PHE A 391 -3.95 4.41 14.60
N ALA A 392 -2.64 4.20 14.48
CA ALA A 392 -1.70 5.22 13.99
C ALA A 392 -1.91 5.58 12.51
N ASN A 393 -2.62 4.75 11.73
CA ASN A 393 -3.00 5.02 10.35
C ASN A 393 -4.04 6.16 10.21
N LEU A 394 -4.52 6.71 11.32
CA LEU A 394 -5.23 8.01 11.32
C LEU A 394 -4.41 9.04 10.53
N SER A 395 -3.10 9.05 10.71
CA SER A 395 -2.16 9.79 9.88
C SER A 395 -1.37 8.82 8.99
N PRO A 396 -1.53 8.87 7.66
CA PRO A 396 -0.76 8.02 6.74
C PRO A 396 0.75 8.15 6.92
N THR A 397 1.23 9.35 7.24
CA THR A 397 2.66 9.62 7.44
C THR A 397 3.18 8.97 8.73
N ILE A 398 2.47 9.12 9.85
CA ILE A 398 2.84 8.49 11.13
C ILE A 398 2.69 6.97 11.03
N GLY A 399 1.57 6.49 10.52
CA GLY A 399 1.33 5.06 10.35
C GLY A 399 2.37 4.38 9.46
N SER A 400 2.82 5.06 8.40
CA SER A 400 3.92 4.56 7.54
C SER A 400 5.22 4.42 8.31
N LYS A 401 5.60 5.42 9.11
CA LYS A 401 6.83 5.40 9.91
C LYS A 401 6.79 4.31 10.98
N LEU A 402 5.70 4.18 11.70
CA LEU A 402 5.53 3.13 12.69
C LEU A 402 5.55 1.72 12.07
N ARG A 403 4.96 1.54 10.89
CA ARG A 403 5.07 0.27 10.15
C ARG A 403 6.52 -0.04 9.78
N LYS A 404 7.29 0.94 9.34
CA LYS A 404 8.72 0.75 9.02
C LYS A 404 9.54 0.37 10.25
N LEU A 405 9.33 1.04 11.39
CA LEU A 405 9.96 0.67 12.66
C LEU A 405 9.60 -0.75 13.09
N TYR A 406 8.31 -1.07 13.07
CA TYR A 406 7.84 -2.42 13.38
C TYR A 406 8.42 -3.46 12.42
N SER A 407 8.44 -3.16 11.12
CA SER A 407 9.00 -4.06 10.10
C SER A 407 10.50 -4.27 10.31
N SER A 408 11.26 -3.23 10.66
CA SER A 408 12.67 -3.31 10.99
C SER A 408 12.91 -4.31 12.13
N ILE A 409 12.29 -4.10 13.27
CA ILE A 409 12.43 -4.97 14.45
C ILE A 409 12.01 -6.40 14.14
N ARG A 410 10.87 -6.57 13.47
CA ARG A 410 10.34 -7.90 13.18
C ARG A 410 11.16 -8.65 12.12
N THR A 411 11.71 -7.96 11.15
CA THR A 411 12.59 -8.57 10.14
C THR A 411 13.83 -9.15 10.81
N GLU A 412 14.43 -8.44 11.73
CA GLU A 412 15.57 -8.89 12.51
C GLU A 412 15.22 -10.11 13.36
N GLN A 413 14.13 -10.04 14.14
CA GLN A 413 13.71 -11.14 15.00
C GLN A 413 13.34 -12.44 14.25
N LEU A 414 12.70 -12.32 13.08
CA LEU A 414 12.22 -13.50 12.34
C LEU A 414 13.26 -14.12 11.41
N ASN A 415 14.25 -13.35 10.97
CA ASN A 415 15.22 -13.78 9.96
C ASN A 415 16.66 -13.86 10.49
N GLN A 416 16.84 -14.03 11.80
CA GLN A 416 18.15 -14.02 12.44
C GLN A 416 19.11 -15.05 11.80
N ASP A 417 18.63 -16.27 11.55
CA ASP A 417 19.44 -17.33 10.93
C ASP A 417 19.86 -16.96 9.49
N ALA A 418 18.96 -16.35 8.70
CA ALA A 418 19.28 -15.90 7.36
C ALA A 418 20.24 -14.69 7.36
N ILE A 419 20.09 -13.76 8.32
CA ILE A 419 20.99 -12.62 8.48
C ILE A 419 22.43 -13.10 8.72
N GLU A 420 22.59 -14.09 9.61
CA GLU A 420 23.89 -14.68 9.91
C GLU A 420 24.48 -15.44 8.72
N ALA A 421 23.66 -16.24 8.00
CA ALA A 421 24.11 -17.10 6.91
C ALA A 421 24.42 -16.36 5.61
N MET A 422 23.70 -15.27 5.28
CA MET A 422 23.82 -14.59 3.99
C MET A 422 24.96 -13.56 3.92
N GLY A 423 25.55 -13.18 5.05
CA GLY A 423 26.67 -12.23 5.10
C GLY A 423 26.34 -10.89 4.39
N PHE A 424 27.31 -10.31 3.69
CA PHE A 424 27.15 -9.05 2.97
C PHE A 424 26.57 -9.29 1.56
N ASN A 425 25.27 -9.53 1.51
CA ASN A 425 24.48 -9.70 0.28
C ASN A 425 23.27 -8.77 0.31
N ILE A 426 22.94 -8.13 -0.83
CA ILE A 426 21.81 -7.19 -0.93
C ILE A 426 20.47 -7.85 -0.58
N GLU A 427 20.32 -9.16 -0.81
CA GLU A 427 19.15 -9.95 -0.44
C GLU A 427 19.09 -10.29 1.07
N ASN A 428 20.15 -9.95 1.84
CA ASN A 428 20.16 -10.17 3.29
C ASN A 428 19.11 -9.30 3.98
N PRO A 429 18.23 -9.89 4.82
CA PRO A 429 17.20 -9.16 5.55
C PRO A 429 17.70 -8.00 6.42
N ALA A 430 18.97 -8.01 6.82
CA ALA A 430 19.59 -6.92 7.57
C ALA A 430 19.52 -5.58 6.84
N PHE A 431 19.68 -5.58 5.50
CA PHE A 431 19.55 -4.36 4.69
C PHE A 431 18.12 -3.81 4.75
N ASN A 432 17.11 -4.68 4.72
CA ASN A 432 15.71 -4.27 4.87
C ASN A 432 15.44 -3.70 6.28
N SER A 433 15.98 -4.32 7.33
CA SER A 433 15.86 -3.83 8.70
C SER A 433 16.47 -2.44 8.83
N LEU A 434 17.72 -2.28 8.42
CA LEU A 434 18.42 -0.98 8.48
C LEU A 434 17.73 0.08 7.62
N ALA A 435 17.37 -0.24 6.38
CA ALA A 435 16.73 0.70 5.48
C ALA A 435 15.35 1.16 6.01
N ASN A 436 14.58 0.26 6.59
CA ASN A 436 13.32 0.61 7.24
C ASN A 436 13.52 1.53 8.45
N LEU A 437 14.53 1.25 9.29
CA LEU A 437 14.87 2.08 10.44
C LEU A 437 15.26 3.51 10.00
N VAL A 438 16.19 3.63 9.05
CA VAL A 438 16.62 4.93 8.53
C VAL A 438 15.47 5.67 7.88
N SER A 439 14.67 5.01 7.05
CA SER A 439 13.51 5.63 6.40
C SER A 439 12.41 6.07 7.40
N ALA A 440 12.28 5.38 8.52
CA ALA A 440 11.35 5.77 9.57
C ALA A 440 11.79 7.05 10.29
N VAL A 441 13.08 7.20 10.56
CA VAL A 441 13.64 8.34 11.31
C VAL A 441 13.88 9.55 10.39
N THR A 442 14.43 9.28 9.19
CA THR A 442 14.86 10.32 8.27
C THR A 442 13.90 10.50 7.14
N ASN A 443 13.20 11.01 6.57
CA ASN A 443 12.40 11.00 5.35
C ASN A 443 13.15 10.53 4.07
N VAL A 444 14.29 9.85 4.21
CA VAL A 444 15.04 9.26 3.09
C VAL A 444 14.44 7.88 2.79
N PRO A 445 13.93 7.61 1.59
CA PRO A 445 13.21 6.37 1.27
C PRO A 445 14.16 5.20 0.93
N LEU A 446 15.11 4.89 1.83
CA LEU A 446 16.07 3.80 1.65
C LEU A 446 15.41 2.43 1.58
N ASP A 447 14.32 2.23 2.30
CA ASP A 447 13.51 1.01 2.25
C ASP A 447 13.03 0.71 0.82
N ARG A 448 12.66 1.74 0.07
CA ARG A 448 12.26 1.60 -1.33
C ARG A 448 13.44 1.26 -2.23
N ALA A 449 14.57 1.95 -2.05
CA ALA A 449 15.77 1.69 -2.83
C ALA A 449 16.26 0.25 -2.63
N VAL A 450 16.34 -0.23 -1.38
CA VAL A 450 16.73 -1.62 -1.06
C VAL A 450 15.73 -2.62 -1.64
N SER A 451 14.41 -2.39 -1.46
CA SER A 451 13.38 -3.28 -2.01
C SER A 451 13.46 -3.40 -3.55
N ILE A 452 13.65 -2.27 -4.25
CA ILE A 452 13.80 -2.28 -5.72
C ILE A 452 15.06 -3.00 -6.13
N SER A 453 16.19 -2.77 -5.44
CA SER A 453 17.45 -3.47 -5.74
C SER A 453 17.31 -4.98 -5.56
N GLN A 454 16.64 -5.43 -4.50
CA GLN A 454 16.34 -6.86 -4.29
C GLN A 454 15.42 -7.42 -5.36
N ASN A 455 14.40 -6.68 -5.74
CA ASN A 455 13.47 -7.07 -6.81
C ASN A 455 14.20 -7.19 -8.17
N LEU A 456 15.13 -6.26 -8.48
CA LEU A 456 15.93 -6.33 -9.69
C LEU A 456 16.83 -7.58 -9.72
N VAL A 457 17.44 -7.93 -8.59
CA VAL A 457 18.22 -9.17 -8.47
C VAL A 457 17.36 -10.40 -8.70
N LEU A 458 16.16 -10.44 -8.11
CA LEU A 458 15.22 -11.54 -8.33
C LEU A 458 14.70 -11.60 -9.77
N ALA A 459 14.38 -10.45 -10.37
CA ALA A 459 13.91 -10.35 -11.74
C ALA A 459 14.98 -10.76 -12.78
N SER A 460 16.26 -10.65 -12.43
CA SER A 460 17.38 -11.03 -13.32
C SER A 460 17.76 -12.52 -13.24
N LYS A 461 17.11 -13.31 -12.39
CA LYS A 461 17.34 -14.76 -12.31
C LYS A 461 16.68 -15.48 -13.48
N ASP A 462 17.39 -16.40 -14.09
CA ASP A 462 16.91 -17.16 -15.26
C ASP A 462 15.61 -17.97 -15.02
N GLU A 463 15.32 -18.26 -13.75
CA GLU A 463 14.11 -18.98 -13.32
C GLU A 463 12.86 -18.11 -13.29
N THR A 464 13.00 -16.78 -13.45
CA THR A 464 11.86 -15.83 -13.30
C THR A 464 11.21 -15.57 -14.66
N GLU A 465 9.93 -15.81 -14.77
CA GLU A 465 9.18 -15.53 -16.00
C GLU A 465 9.18 -14.02 -16.32
N PHE A 466 9.09 -13.69 -17.61
CA PHE A 466 9.12 -12.28 -18.07
C PHE A 466 8.07 -11.39 -17.36
N TRP A 467 6.87 -11.91 -17.16
CA TRP A 467 5.81 -11.14 -16.50
C TRP A 467 6.08 -10.94 -15.01
N ASP A 468 6.60 -11.94 -14.34
CA ASP A 468 6.98 -11.85 -12.93
C ASP A 468 8.15 -10.90 -12.74
N SER A 469 9.15 -10.95 -13.64
CA SER A 469 10.26 -9.99 -13.68
C SER A 469 9.76 -8.56 -13.85
N LEU A 470 8.83 -8.33 -14.78
CA LEU A 470 8.24 -7.02 -15.00
C LEU A 470 7.47 -6.53 -13.76
N MET A 471 6.71 -7.41 -13.11
CA MET A 471 5.97 -7.07 -11.89
C MET A 471 6.91 -6.72 -10.73
N LEU A 472 8.00 -7.48 -10.55
CA LEU A 472 9.03 -7.17 -9.55
C LEU A 472 9.68 -5.80 -9.80
N VAL A 473 10.04 -5.50 -11.04
CA VAL A 473 10.59 -4.19 -11.44
C VAL A 473 9.59 -3.06 -11.19
N LEU A 474 8.30 -3.31 -11.40
CA LEU A 474 7.22 -2.37 -11.10
C LEU A 474 6.89 -2.28 -9.59
N GLY A 475 7.66 -2.94 -8.73
CA GLY A 475 7.60 -2.80 -7.26
C GLY A 475 6.59 -3.71 -6.58
N TRP A 476 6.10 -4.75 -7.27
CA TRP A 476 5.39 -5.84 -6.61
C TRP A 476 6.36 -6.60 -5.72
N GLN A 477 5.84 -7.13 -4.63
CA GLN A 477 6.66 -7.94 -3.75
C GLN A 477 6.77 -9.37 -4.31
N PRO A 478 7.86 -10.09 -4.06
CA PRO A 478 8.05 -11.45 -4.58
C PRO A 478 6.89 -12.40 -4.25
N TRP A 479 6.30 -12.27 -3.06
CA TRP A 479 5.15 -13.10 -2.66
C TRP A 479 3.84 -12.74 -3.39
N ASP A 480 3.71 -11.52 -3.95
CA ASP A 480 2.54 -11.12 -4.75
C ASP A 480 2.54 -11.82 -6.13
N VAL A 481 3.72 -12.26 -6.60
CA VAL A 481 3.93 -12.96 -7.89
C VAL A 481 4.36 -14.43 -7.69
N GLY A 482 4.15 -14.98 -6.50
CA GLY A 482 4.42 -16.40 -6.22
C GLY A 482 5.90 -16.77 -6.08
N ILE A 483 6.82 -15.80 -6.07
CA ILE A 483 8.26 -16.03 -5.98
C ILE A 483 8.69 -16.07 -4.50
N GLU A 484 9.38 -17.15 -4.12
CA GLU A 484 9.97 -17.26 -2.78
C GLU A 484 11.26 -16.41 -2.70
N GLN A 485 11.33 -15.54 -1.70
CA GLN A 485 12.54 -14.75 -1.44
C GLN A 485 13.70 -15.67 -1.02
N THR A 486 14.91 -15.41 -1.54
CA THR A 486 16.14 -16.14 -1.19
C THR A 486 16.35 -16.20 0.33
N SER A 487 16.12 -15.09 1.02
CA SER A 487 16.23 -15.01 2.48
C SER A 487 15.27 -15.96 3.24
N ARG A 488 14.04 -16.17 2.74
CA ARG A 488 13.11 -17.12 3.34
C ARG A 488 13.54 -18.57 3.13
N LYS A 489 14.07 -18.88 1.94
CA LYS A 489 14.63 -20.19 1.64
C LYS A 489 15.80 -20.51 2.57
N VAL A 490 16.78 -19.61 2.66
CA VAL A 490 17.93 -19.73 3.56
C VAL A 490 17.49 -19.86 5.02
N GLN A 491 16.55 -19.04 5.48
CA GLN A 491 16.03 -19.10 6.85
C GLN A 491 15.39 -20.46 7.16
N ARG A 492 14.71 -21.08 6.21
CA ARG A 492 14.11 -22.41 6.36
C ARG A 492 15.19 -23.50 6.44
N GLU A 493 16.14 -23.47 5.51
CA GLU A 493 17.25 -24.42 5.46
C GLU A 493 18.09 -24.38 6.76
N GLU A 494 18.42 -23.17 7.24
CA GLU A 494 19.16 -22.99 8.49
C GLU A 494 18.37 -23.49 9.72
N LYS A 495 17.09 -23.25 9.76
CA LYS A 495 16.24 -23.80 10.83
C LYS A 495 16.17 -25.32 10.82
N GLU A 496 16.10 -25.92 9.65
CA GLU A 496 16.13 -27.39 9.51
C GLU A 496 17.48 -27.93 9.94
N ARG A 497 18.60 -27.34 9.51
CA ARG A 497 19.96 -27.72 9.90
C ARG A 497 20.12 -27.63 11.44
N LYS A 498 19.75 -26.51 12.06
CA LYS A 498 19.81 -26.35 13.52
C LYS A 498 18.92 -27.34 14.28
N ARG A 499 17.80 -27.76 13.68
CA ARG A 499 16.94 -28.81 14.26
C ARG A 499 17.58 -30.20 14.17
N GLU A 500 18.26 -30.50 13.09
CA GLU A 500 18.97 -31.75 12.91
C GLU A 500 20.18 -31.84 13.85
N GLU A 501 20.99 -30.79 13.91
CA GLU A 501 22.10 -30.68 14.86
C GLU A 501 21.65 -30.88 16.33
N LYS A 502 20.54 -30.24 16.72
CA LYS A 502 19.96 -30.46 18.07
C LYS A 502 19.47 -31.88 18.30
N LYS A 503 18.95 -32.55 17.25
CA LYS A 503 18.55 -33.97 17.36
C LYS A 503 19.77 -34.86 17.53
N GLU A 504 20.84 -34.59 16.79
CA GLU A 504 22.11 -35.34 16.92
C GLU A 504 22.79 -35.11 18.28
N GLN A 505 22.86 -33.86 18.73
CA GLN A 505 23.39 -33.55 20.06
C GLN A 505 22.63 -34.31 21.18
N LYS A 506 21.29 -34.28 21.11
CA LYS A 506 20.46 -35.06 22.08
C LYS A 506 20.65 -36.56 21.99
N LYS A 507 20.92 -37.10 20.77
CA LYS A 507 21.26 -38.53 20.65
C LYS A 507 22.63 -38.82 21.24
N LEU A 508 23.60 -37.95 21.00
CA LEU A 508 24.95 -38.09 21.55
C LEU A 508 24.99 -37.97 23.10
N GLU A 509 24.24 -37.00 23.64
CA GLU A 509 24.08 -36.88 25.10
C GLU A 509 23.45 -38.12 25.74
N LYS A 510 22.39 -38.65 25.10
CA LYS A 510 21.77 -39.92 25.58
C LYS A 510 22.70 -41.12 25.46
N GLN A 511 23.57 -41.16 24.46
CA GLN A 511 24.59 -42.19 24.35
C GLN A 511 25.64 -42.07 25.45
N LYS A 512 26.17 -40.85 25.68
CA LYS A 512 27.11 -40.57 26.77
C LYS A 512 26.52 -40.90 28.14
N GLN A 513 25.25 -40.55 28.39
CA GLN A 513 24.57 -40.93 29.64
C GLN A 513 24.47 -42.45 29.80
N LYS A 514 24.11 -43.18 28.74
CA LYS A 514 24.07 -44.64 28.78
C LYS A 514 25.43 -45.29 29.00
N GLU A 515 26.50 -44.72 28.39
CA GLU A 515 27.87 -45.19 28.63
C GLU A 515 28.36 -44.91 30.03
N GLU A 516 28.02 -43.75 30.63
CA GLU A 516 28.33 -43.43 32.01
C GLU A 516 27.56 -44.33 33.00
N GLU A 517 26.26 -44.57 32.74
CA GLU A 517 25.48 -45.51 33.53
C GLU A 517 26.01 -46.94 33.42
N GLY A 518 26.44 -47.34 32.21
CA GLY A 518 27.10 -48.63 31.98
C GLY A 518 28.42 -48.75 32.76
N LYS A 519 29.27 -47.71 32.73
CA LYS A 519 30.52 -47.66 33.55
C LYS A 519 30.25 -47.69 35.05
N LYS A 520 29.27 -46.93 35.53
CA LYS A 520 28.86 -46.96 36.94
C LYS A 520 28.33 -48.32 37.40
N LYS A 521 27.56 -49.00 36.52
CA LYS A 521 27.11 -50.40 36.80
C LYS A 521 28.30 -51.37 36.85
N GLN A 522 29.24 -51.28 35.91
CA GLN A 522 30.45 -52.12 35.93
C GLN A 522 31.36 -51.84 37.13
N GLU A 523 31.47 -50.59 37.59
CA GLU A 523 32.17 -50.25 38.81
C GLU A 523 31.46 -50.74 40.06
N GLN A 524 30.13 -50.71 40.11
CA GLN A 524 29.33 -51.28 41.18
C GLN A 524 29.48 -52.82 41.23
N GLU A 525 29.39 -53.49 40.06
CA GLU A 525 29.63 -54.94 39.97
C GLU A 525 31.06 -55.34 40.38
N LYS A 526 32.06 -54.53 40.07
CA LYS A 526 33.45 -54.73 40.58
C LYS A 526 33.63 -54.48 42.08
N LYS A 527 32.87 -53.59 42.68
CA LYS A 527 32.86 -53.32 44.13
C LYS A 527 32.06 -54.32 44.89
N GLU A 528 31.03 -54.96 44.30
CA GLU A 528 30.22 -56.01 44.89
C GLU A 528 30.83 -57.42 44.74
N GLY A 529 31.98 -57.57 44.07
CA GLY A 529 32.74 -58.83 43.90
C GLY A 529 33.27 -59.45 45.21
N LYS A 530 32.64 -59.20 46.39
CA LYS A 530 32.92 -59.84 47.64
C LYS A 530 31.70 -60.64 48.14
N LYS A 531 31.80 -61.95 47.96
CA LYS A 531 31.01 -62.97 48.64
C LYS A 531 29.50 -62.95 48.40
N ILE A 532 29.12 -63.46 47.22
CA ILE A 532 27.74 -63.91 47.08
C ILE A 532 27.56 -65.19 47.88
N THR A 533 26.83 -65.09 48.98
CA THR A 533 26.38 -66.21 49.77
C THR A 533 24.96 -66.59 49.38
N CYS A 534 24.63 -67.88 49.48
CA CYS A 534 23.29 -68.38 49.15
C CYS A 534 22.20 -67.64 49.93
N LEU A 535 21.12 -67.27 49.26
CA LEU A 535 19.97 -66.52 49.83
C LEU A 535 19.24 -67.26 50.95
N LYS A 536 19.43 -68.55 51.06
CA LYS A 536 18.79 -69.42 52.10
C LYS A 536 19.73 -69.90 53.15
N CYS A 537 21.04 -69.85 52.94
CA CYS A 537 22.06 -70.23 53.97
C CYS A 537 23.36 -69.46 53.66
N LYS A 538 24.34 -69.42 54.57
CA LYS A 538 25.60 -68.65 54.42
C LYS A 538 26.67 -69.37 53.59
N ASN A 539 26.34 -70.45 52.86
CA ASN A 539 27.27 -71.15 51.98
C ASN A 539 27.56 -70.43 50.69
N PRO A 540 28.76 -70.58 50.09
CA PRO A 540 29.07 -69.97 48.81
C PRO A 540 28.11 -70.47 47.69
N VAL A 541 27.73 -69.58 46.81
CA VAL A 541 26.84 -69.90 45.66
C VAL A 541 27.59 -70.54 44.54
N ILE A 542 26.88 -71.29 43.70
CA ILE A 542 27.40 -71.80 42.40
C ILE A 542 27.62 -70.63 41.45
N PRO A 543 28.72 -70.51 40.72
CA PRO A 543 28.97 -69.47 39.76
C PRO A 543 27.79 -69.30 38.78
N GLY A 544 27.21 -68.08 38.75
CA GLY A 544 26.04 -67.81 37.90
C GLY A 544 24.68 -68.03 38.53
N THR A 545 24.59 -68.48 39.81
CA THR A 545 23.33 -68.65 40.52
C THR A 545 23.27 -67.82 41.79
N LYS A 546 22.10 -67.71 42.44
CA LYS A 546 21.89 -67.09 43.76
C LYS A 546 21.78 -68.07 44.88
N TYR A 547 22.01 -69.36 44.63
CA TYR A 547 21.81 -70.47 45.54
C TYR A 547 23.02 -71.40 45.57
N CYS A 548 23.24 -72.09 46.68
CA CYS A 548 24.25 -73.14 46.82
C CYS A 548 23.66 -74.45 46.29
N THR A 549 24.50 -75.48 46.10
CA THR A 549 24.14 -76.79 45.62
C THR A 549 22.96 -77.46 46.33
N VAL A 550 22.69 -77.06 47.60
CA VAL A 550 21.61 -77.61 48.44
C VAL A 550 20.29 -76.88 48.23
N HIS A 551 20.32 -75.65 47.85
CA HIS A 551 19.13 -74.81 47.75
C HIS A 551 18.79 -74.32 46.34
N GLU A 552 19.33 -74.94 45.27
CA GLU A 552 19.01 -74.61 43.89
C GLU A 552 17.52 -74.90 43.63
N PRO A 553 16.71 -73.90 43.22
CA PRO A 553 15.30 -74.11 43.00
C PRO A 553 15.13 -74.93 41.67
N LYS A 554 14.32 -76.00 41.75
CA LYS A 554 13.88 -76.69 40.55
C LYS A 554 13.13 -75.68 39.62
N GLN A 555 13.58 -75.54 38.42
CA GLN A 555 12.92 -74.69 37.39
C GLN A 555 11.49 -75.15 37.17
N GLU A 556 10.51 -74.41 37.65
CA GLU A 556 9.15 -74.47 37.13
C GLU A 556 9.10 -73.69 35.77
N ARG A 557 8.89 -74.45 34.72
CA ARG A 557 8.57 -73.86 33.36
C ARG A 557 7.23 -73.16 33.49
N THR A 558 7.19 -71.85 33.37
CA THR A 558 5.95 -71.09 33.09
C THR A 558 5.74 -71.08 31.61
N ASP A 559 4.70 -71.78 31.09
CA ASP A 559 4.24 -71.70 29.75
C ASP A 559 3.76 -70.27 29.47
N GLY A 560 4.61 -69.47 28.80
CA GLY A 560 4.35 -68.07 28.55
C GLY A 560 3.32 -67.87 27.45
N LYS A 561 2.07 -68.14 27.71
CA LYS A 561 0.96 -67.72 26.83
C LYS A 561 0.75 -66.22 26.98
N GLU A 562 0.91 -65.48 25.87
CA GLU A 562 0.55 -64.05 25.82
C GLU A 562 -0.98 -63.92 25.95
N VAL A 563 -1.42 -63.09 26.91
CA VAL A 563 -2.83 -62.76 27.10
C VAL A 563 -3.09 -61.29 26.78
N GLN A 564 -4.27 -60.99 26.30
CA GLN A 564 -4.68 -59.61 26.02
C GLN A 564 -4.85 -58.84 27.31
N CYS A 565 -4.38 -57.62 27.37
CA CYS A 565 -4.47 -56.73 28.55
C CYS A 565 -5.92 -56.61 29.06
N LYS A 566 -6.12 -56.80 30.37
CA LYS A 566 -7.44 -56.79 31.02
C LYS A 566 -8.08 -55.41 31.13
N LYS A 567 -7.34 -54.32 30.93
CA LYS A 567 -7.84 -52.94 31.09
C LYS A 567 -8.85 -52.58 30.02
N ILE A 568 -9.98 -52.03 30.45
CA ILE A 568 -11.00 -51.41 29.59
C ILE A 568 -10.72 -49.93 29.46
N LYS A 569 -10.72 -49.41 28.23
CA LYS A 569 -10.55 -47.97 27.95
C LYS A 569 -11.84 -47.22 28.26
N LYS A 570 -11.75 -45.87 28.28
CA LYS A 570 -12.91 -44.99 28.51
C LYS A 570 -14.02 -45.12 27.45
N ASP A 571 -13.70 -45.69 26.28
CA ASP A 571 -14.64 -45.98 25.18
C ASP A 571 -15.33 -47.36 25.28
N GLY A 572 -15.14 -48.06 26.43
CA GLY A 572 -15.74 -49.39 26.68
C GLY A 572 -15.05 -50.57 25.99
N LYS A 573 -13.98 -50.35 25.21
CA LYS A 573 -13.24 -51.42 24.51
C LYS A 573 -12.04 -51.86 25.30
N ARG A 574 -11.72 -53.17 25.21
CA ARG A 574 -10.48 -53.70 25.83
C ARG A 574 -9.25 -53.12 25.14
N CYS A 575 -8.18 -52.91 25.94
CA CYS A 575 -6.88 -52.58 25.39
C CYS A 575 -6.41 -53.71 24.44
N GLY A 576 -6.05 -53.32 23.20
CA GLY A 576 -5.62 -54.28 22.16
C GLY A 576 -4.21 -54.84 22.35
N MET A 577 -3.46 -54.43 23.39
CA MET A 577 -2.09 -54.89 23.60
C MET A 577 -2.05 -56.20 24.33
N LYS A 578 -1.13 -57.08 23.93
CA LYS A 578 -0.84 -58.35 24.59
C LYS A 578 0.22 -58.18 25.67
N THR A 579 0.15 -58.95 26.72
CA THR A 579 1.10 -58.91 27.85
C THR A 579 1.42 -60.32 28.35
N LYS A 580 2.62 -60.46 28.84
CA LYS A 580 3.09 -61.66 29.57
C LYS A 580 3.17 -61.40 31.09
N ASN A 581 2.74 -60.24 31.55
CA ASN A 581 2.76 -59.88 32.98
C ASN A 581 1.74 -60.70 33.77
N LYS A 582 2.08 -61.14 34.96
CA LYS A 582 1.19 -61.89 35.88
C LYS A 582 -0.06 -61.09 36.28
N SER A 583 0.00 -59.76 36.26
CA SER A 583 -1.13 -58.86 36.53
C SER A 583 -2.18 -58.93 35.40
N GLY A 584 -1.81 -59.40 34.21
CA GLY A 584 -2.65 -59.37 32.99
C GLY A 584 -2.85 -57.97 32.44
N LEU A 585 -2.01 -56.97 32.83
CA LEU A 585 -2.00 -55.60 32.38
C LEU A 585 -0.79 -55.37 31.46
N CYS A 586 -0.91 -54.54 30.45
CA CYS A 586 0.22 -54.18 29.58
C CYS A 586 1.04 -53.06 30.22
N TYR A 587 2.22 -52.82 29.70
CA TYR A 587 3.17 -51.79 30.16
C TYR A 587 2.58 -50.42 30.44
N TYR A 588 1.53 -50.03 29.71
CA TYR A 588 0.86 -48.75 29.92
C TYR A 588 -0.24 -48.77 30.98
N HIS A 589 -0.56 -49.92 31.56
CA HIS A 589 -1.65 -50.10 32.50
C HIS A 589 -1.23 -50.86 33.80
N ASP A 590 0.02 -51.28 33.86
CA ASP A 590 0.62 -51.89 35.03
C ASP A 590 1.23 -50.80 35.90
#